data_d0c7e43c13a133223d4cab884e00a7dc
#
_entry.id   d0c7e43c13a133223d4cab884e00a7dc
#
_cell.length_a   1.000
_cell.length_b   1.000
_cell.length_c   1.000
_cell.angle_alpha   90.00
_cell.angle_beta   90.00
_cell.angle_gamma   90.00
#
_symmetry.space_group_name_H-M   'P 1'
#
loop_
_entity.id
_entity.type
_entity.pdbx_description
1 polymer ?
#
loop_
_entity_poly.entity_id
_entity_poly.type
_entity_poly.pdbx_seq_one_letter_code
_entity_poly.pdbx_strand_id
1 'polypeptide(L)'
;LHKIKRRRFWLMAAGAMGLQFAWVAAATARRASGPPEMRTLELSLNEVLSLATLMPPIIAAILASRLATVDTEERMGLLLTALGQRESTRFVGKLSLGSIVLVLGQVLLVAYVALMGPGMGLKTTPAYQEALWPALIVVAAASVAAVAVQLTLAVCVHKQGVGLGVGALAAFLCSGLPPYHLAPLGWLIPWGVAGAASPIDYAPTLRAGTVLLVSRPWLNSALAVIVAIVWVVLANLVIVYKESHR
;
A
#
# COMPACT_ATOMS: atom_id res chain seq x y z
N LEU A 1 -10.03 -29.68 7.57
CA LEU A 1 -10.07 -28.38 8.28
C LEU A 1 -8.85 -27.51 7.98
N HIS A 2 -7.63 -28.05 7.85
CA HIS A 2 -6.38 -27.29 7.62
C HIS A 2 -6.34 -26.63 6.23
N LYS A 3 -6.77 -27.31 5.16
CA LYS A 3 -6.85 -26.75 3.79
C LYS A 3 -7.82 -25.56 3.68
N ILE A 4 -8.90 -25.57 4.50
CA ILE A 4 -9.91 -24.49 4.50
C ILE A 4 -9.35 -23.21 5.15
N LYS A 5 -8.58 -23.32 6.25
CA LYS A 5 -7.91 -22.18 6.89
C LYS A 5 -6.92 -21.50 5.93
N ARG A 6 -6.15 -22.29 5.17
CA ARG A 6 -5.16 -21.79 4.20
C ARG A 6 -5.80 -20.97 3.07
N ARG A 7 -7.00 -21.36 2.60
CA ARG A 7 -7.75 -20.62 1.58
C ARG A 7 -8.35 -19.31 2.09
N ARG A 8 -8.77 -19.23 3.35
CA ARG A 8 -9.47 -18.06 3.90
C ARG A 8 -8.64 -16.77 3.85
N PHE A 9 -7.33 -16.82 4.14
CA PHE A 9 -6.47 -15.64 4.13
C PHE A 9 -6.27 -15.07 2.71
N TRP A 10 -6.06 -15.93 1.73
CA TRP A 10 -5.97 -15.49 0.33
C TRP A 10 -7.28 -14.91 -0.16
N LEU A 11 -8.40 -15.49 0.26
CA LEU A 11 -9.72 -14.95 -0.03
C LEU A 11 -9.95 -13.60 0.66
N MET A 12 -9.46 -13.41 1.88
CA MET A 12 -9.54 -12.11 2.57
C MET A 12 -8.70 -11.04 1.86
N ALA A 13 -7.46 -11.37 1.48
CA ALA A 13 -6.60 -10.44 0.73
C ALA A 13 -7.21 -10.12 -0.64
N ALA A 14 -7.65 -11.13 -1.38
CA ALA A 14 -8.33 -10.95 -2.67
C ALA A 14 -9.65 -10.17 -2.52
N GLY A 15 -10.41 -10.43 -1.45
CA GLY A 15 -11.64 -9.70 -1.12
C GLY A 15 -11.38 -8.24 -0.81
N ALA A 16 -10.33 -7.93 -0.03
CA ALA A 16 -9.95 -6.56 0.28
C ALA A 16 -9.45 -5.80 -0.96
N MET A 17 -8.65 -6.45 -1.82
CA MET A 17 -8.25 -5.89 -3.11
C MET A 17 -9.44 -5.70 -4.06
N GLY A 18 -10.35 -6.68 -4.10
CA GLY A 18 -11.59 -6.61 -4.88
C GLY A 18 -12.50 -5.48 -4.42
N LEU A 19 -12.62 -5.27 -3.10
CA LEU A 19 -13.37 -4.15 -2.52
C LEU A 19 -12.75 -2.80 -2.90
N GLN A 20 -11.43 -2.68 -2.82
CA GLN A 20 -10.70 -1.48 -3.24
C GLN A 20 -10.93 -1.21 -4.73
N PHE A 21 -10.85 -2.24 -5.57
CA PHE A 21 -11.12 -2.13 -7.00
C PHE A 21 -12.56 -1.71 -7.29
N ALA A 22 -13.54 -2.35 -6.64
CA ALA A 22 -14.95 -2.01 -6.78
C ALA A 22 -15.25 -0.56 -6.36
N TRP A 23 -14.59 -0.08 -5.29
CA TRP A 23 -14.70 1.30 -4.87
C TRP A 23 -14.18 2.27 -5.92
N VAL A 24 -12.96 2.06 -6.42
CA VAL A 24 -12.36 2.91 -7.47
C VAL A 24 -13.21 2.88 -8.73
N ALA A 25 -13.70 1.71 -9.15
CA ALA A 25 -14.56 1.57 -10.32
C ALA A 25 -15.88 2.35 -10.14
N ALA A 26 -16.54 2.21 -8.99
CA ALA A 26 -17.76 2.93 -8.68
C ALA A 26 -17.53 4.45 -8.58
N ALA A 27 -16.42 4.89 -7.98
CA ALA A 27 -16.07 6.31 -7.90
C ALA A 27 -15.81 6.90 -9.30
N THR A 28 -15.07 6.17 -10.14
CA THR A 28 -14.79 6.57 -11.53
C THR A 28 -16.09 6.67 -12.36
N ALA A 29 -16.99 5.68 -12.23
CA ALA A 29 -18.27 5.70 -12.92
C ALA A 29 -19.18 6.85 -12.45
N ARG A 30 -19.22 7.13 -11.13
CA ARG A 30 -19.97 8.29 -10.59
C ARG A 30 -19.43 9.62 -11.12
N ARG A 31 -18.12 9.77 -11.28
CA ARG A 31 -17.51 10.97 -11.88
C ARG A 31 -17.88 11.11 -13.35
N ALA A 32 -17.88 10.02 -14.10
CA ALA A 32 -18.27 10.01 -15.51
C ALA A 32 -19.72 10.44 -15.73
N SER A 33 -20.63 10.18 -14.78
CA SER A 33 -22.02 10.62 -14.81
C SER A 33 -22.26 11.98 -14.12
N GLY A 34 -21.24 12.57 -13.50
CA GLY A 34 -21.33 13.84 -12.79
C GLY A 34 -21.32 15.08 -13.71
N PRO A 35 -21.24 16.31 -13.13
CA PRO A 35 -21.11 17.54 -13.88
C PRO A 35 -19.88 17.55 -14.79
N PRO A 36 -19.91 18.23 -15.96
CA PRO A 36 -18.81 18.23 -16.93
C PRO A 36 -17.46 18.69 -16.35
N GLU A 37 -17.47 19.57 -15.36
CA GLU A 37 -16.30 20.12 -14.68
C GLU A 37 -15.59 19.07 -13.82
N MET A 38 -16.33 18.07 -13.32
CA MET A 38 -15.80 16.98 -12.50
C MET A 38 -15.39 15.73 -13.30
N ARG A 39 -15.61 15.73 -14.62
CA ARG A 39 -15.27 14.59 -15.49
C ARG A 39 -13.80 14.60 -15.89
N THR A 40 -12.91 14.48 -14.91
CA THR A 40 -11.48 14.52 -15.13
C THR A 40 -10.79 13.30 -14.52
N LEU A 41 -9.72 12.83 -15.18
CA LEU A 41 -8.96 11.66 -14.76
C LEU A 41 -8.18 11.91 -13.47
N GLU A 42 -7.69 13.13 -13.25
CA GLU A 42 -6.95 13.48 -12.04
C GLU A 42 -7.79 13.34 -10.77
N LEU A 43 -9.10 13.63 -10.82
CA LEU A 43 -9.98 13.40 -9.69
C LEU A 43 -10.16 11.90 -9.39
N SER A 44 -10.20 11.05 -10.43
CA SER A 44 -10.23 9.60 -10.25
C SER A 44 -8.90 9.05 -9.75
N LEU A 45 -7.77 9.63 -10.19
CA LEU A 45 -6.45 9.30 -9.67
C LEU A 45 -6.31 9.70 -8.19
N ASN A 46 -6.85 10.86 -7.81
CA ASN A 46 -6.89 11.29 -6.40
C ASN A 46 -7.67 10.31 -5.51
N GLU A 47 -8.74 9.70 -6.04
CA GLU A 47 -9.46 8.65 -5.31
C GLU A 47 -8.58 7.42 -5.06
N VAL A 48 -7.80 6.99 -6.07
CA VAL A 48 -6.84 5.89 -5.91
C VAL A 48 -5.79 6.23 -4.84
N LEU A 49 -5.24 7.43 -4.88
CA LEU A 49 -4.23 7.90 -3.92
C LEU A 49 -4.80 7.98 -2.49
N SER A 50 -6.02 8.47 -2.36
CA SER A 50 -6.72 8.53 -1.06
C SER A 50 -6.92 7.14 -0.48
N LEU A 51 -7.37 6.18 -1.30
CA LEU A 51 -7.49 4.78 -0.87
C LEU A 51 -6.14 4.11 -0.61
N ALA A 52 -5.07 4.56 -1.27
CA ALA A 52 -3.73 4.05 -1.06
C ALA A 52 -3.17 4.39 0.34
N THR A 53 -3.74 5.33 1.06
CA THR A 53 -3.41 5.59 2.47
C THR A 53 -4.10 4.62 3.43
N LEU A 54 -5.25 4.05 3.04
CA LEU A 54 -6.09 3.22 3.91
C LEU A 54 -5.97 1.72 3.60
N MET A 55 -6.18 1.31 2.36
CA MET A 55 -6.31 -0.10 1.99
C MET A 55 -5.00 -0.89 1.96
N PRO A 56 -3.90 -0.40 1.35
CA PRO A 56 -2.64 -1.13 1.31
C PRO A 56 -2.09 -1.53 2.67
N PRO A 57 -2.11 -0.69 3.73
CA PRO A 57 -1.69 -1.11 5.07
C PRO A 57 -2.50 -2.29 5.62
N ILE A 58 -3.82 -2.30 5.39
CA ILE A 58 -4.71 -3.39 5.83
C ILE A 58 -4.41 -4.66 5.04
N ILE A 59 -4.28 -4.56 3.72
CA ILE A 59 -3.95 -5.69 2.84
C ILE A 59 -2.56 -6.23 3.18
N ALA A 60 -1.57 -5.35 3.42
CA ALA A 60 -0.24 -5.73 3.86
C ALA A 60 -0.27 -6.51 5.18
N ALA A 61 -1.10 -6.09 6.15
CA ALA A 61 -1.25 -6.80 7.42
C ALA A 61 -1.84 -8.21 7.23
N ILE A 62 -2.83 -8.36 6.35
CA ILE A 62 -3.42 -9.66 5.99
C ILE A 62 -2.37 -10.57 5.32
N LEU A 63 -1.66 -10.05 4.31
CA LEU A 63 -0.62 -10.79 3.60
C LEU A 63 0.54 -11.18 4.53
N ALA A 64 1.04 -10.23 5.33
CA ALA A 64 2.13 -10.45 6.27
C ALA A 64 1.79 -11.51 7.32
N SER A 65 0.58 -11.44 7.90
CA SER A 65 0.08 -12.45 8.83
C SER A 65 0.13 -13.86 8.22
N ARG A 66 -0.28 -13.99 6.96
CA ARG A 66 -0.24 -15.28 6.27
C ARG A 66 1.19 -15.74 5.94
N LEU A 67 2.02 -14.84 5.39
CA LEU A 67 3.39 -15.14 5.03
C LEU A 67 4.24 -15.54 6.24
N ALA A 68 3.97 -14.95 7.42
CA ALA A 68 4.65 -15.29 8.65
C ALA A 68 4.27 -16.71 9.15
N THR A 69 3.01 -17.12 8.98
CA THR A 69 2.54 -18.42 9.51
C THR A 69 2.91 -19.63 8.66
N VAL A 70 3.30 -19.43 7.41
CA VAL A 70 3.73 -20.55 6.52
C VAL A 70 4.86 -21.37 7.13
N ASP A 71 5.81 -20.75 7.81
CA ASP A 71 6.95 -21.45 8.43
C ASP A 71 6.56 -22.20 9.71
N THR A 72 5.51 -21.74 10.40
CA THR A 72 5.13 -22.32 11.70
C THR A 72 4.08 -23.44 11.56
N GLU A 73 3.26 -23.42 10.51
CA GLU A 73 2.10 -24.31 10.34
C GLU A 73 2.46 -25.79 10.08
N GLU A 74 3.65 -26.12 9.62
CA GLU A 74 4.03 -27.51 9.31
C GLU A 74 5.43 -27.85 9.86
N ARG A 75 5.89 -27.10 10.88
CA ARG A 75 7.28 -27.18 11.38
C ARG A 75 8.34 -26.95 10.27
N MET A 76 7.90 -26.36 9.15
CA MET A 76 8.77 -26.07 8.00
C MET A 76 9.95 -25.19 8.39
N GLY A 77 9.73 -24.27 9.34
CA GLY A 77 10.80 -23.41 9.86
C GLY A 77 11.97 -24.20 10.44
N LEU A 78 11.70 -25.29 11.18
CA LEU A 78 12.74 -26.16 11.74
C LEU A 78 13.46 -26.93 10.63
N LEU A 79 12.71 -27.48 9.67
CA LEU A 79 13.27 -28.20 8.54
C LEU A 79 14.20 -27.30 7.70
N LEU A 80 13.74 -26.09 7.37
CA LEU A 80 14.51 -25.13 6.59
C LEU A 80 15.76 -24.63 7.32
N THR A 81 15.69 -24.49 8.66
CA THR A 81 16.85 -24.18 9.48
C THR A 81 17.83 -25.34 9.53
N ALA A 82 17.36 -26.59 9.61
CA ALA A 82 18.21 -27.78 9.52
C ALA A 82 18.89 -27.91 8.14
N LEU A 83 18.27 -27.39 7.09
CA LEU A 83 18.85 -27.29 5.73
C LEU A 83 19.78 -26.07 5.55
N GLY A 84 20.09 -25.33 6.61
CA GLY A 84 21.00 -24.19 6.59
C GLY A 84 20.38 -22.89 6.04
N GLN A 85 19.08 -22.82 5.83
CA GLN A 85 18.42 -21.58 5.39
C GLN A 85 18.25 -20.59 6.54
N ARG A 86 18.84 -19.40 6.39
CA ARG A 86 18.73 -18.30 7.35
C ARG A 86 17.31 -17.72 7.40
N GLU A 87 16.86 -17.28 8.58
CA GLU A 87 15.56 -16.61 8.76
C GLU A 87 15.49 -15.32 7.93
N SER A 88 16.59 -14.57 7.85
CA SER A 88 16.71 -13.35 7.05
C SER A 88 16.51 -13.60 5.53
N THR A 89 17.07 -14.68 4.98
CA THR A 89 16.87 -15.03 3.56
C THR A 89 15.39 -15.35 3.26
N ARG A 90 14.75 -16.10 4.15
CA ARG A 90 13.31 -16.42 4.05
C ARG A 90 12.43 -15.16 4.17
N PHE A 91 12.83 -14.24 5.06
CA PHE A 91 12.15 -12.94 5.22
C PHE A 91 12.19 -12.14 3.93
N VAL A 92 13.36 -12.00 3.28
CA VAL A 92 13.49 -11.28 2.01
C VAL A 92 12.61 -11.90 0.92
N GLY A 93 12.56 -13.23 0.81
CA GLY A 93 11.67 -13.91 -0.15
C GLY A 93 10.20 -13.62 0.09
N LYS A 94 9.76 -13.63 1.37
CA LYS A 94 8.37 -13.28 1.75
C LYS A 94 8.06 -11.82 1.51
N LEU A 95 8.99 -10.93 1.85
CA LEU A 95 8.90 -9.50 1.59
C LEU A 95 8.72 -9.22 0.11
N SER A 96 9.56 -9.82 -0.74
CA SER A 96 9.46 -9.68 -2.19
C SER A 96 8.11 -10.14 -2.72
N LEU A 97 7.63 -11.32 -2.31
CA LEU A 97 6.34 -11.86 -2.74
C LEU A 97 5.19 -10.95 -2.30
N GLY A 98 5.14 -10.55 -1.03
CA GLY A 98 4.10 -9.65 -0.51
C GLY A 98 4.11 -8.30 -1.20
N SER A 99 5.29 -7.73 -1.44
CA SER A 99 5.47 -6.46 -2.14
C SER A 99 5.00 -6.54 -3.60
N ILE A 100 5.39 -7.59 -4.33
CA ILE A 100 4.95 -7.80 -5.73
C ILE A 100 3.43 -7.87 -5.80
N VAL A 101 2.80 -8.67 -4.95
CA VAL A 101 1.33 -8.82 -4.95
C VAL A 101 0.64 -7.49 -4.69
N LEU A 102 1.09 -6.75 -3.67
CA LEU A 102 0.46 -5.49 -3.30
C LEU A 102 0.71 -4.40 -4.35
N VAL A 103 1.94 -4.25 -4.84
CA VAL A 103 2.31 -3.28 -5.88
C VAL A 103 1.53 -3.54 -7.17
N LEU A 104 1.46 -4.80 -7.63
CA LEU A 104 0.66 -5.15 -8.82
C LEU A 104 -0.81 -4.77 -8.63
N GLY A 105 -1.39 -5.02 -7.45
CA GLY A 105 -2.76 -4.60 -7.14
C GLY A 105 -2.95 -3.09 -7.28
N GLN A 106 -2.02 -2.28 -6.75
CA GLN A 106 -2.10 -0.82 -6.85
C GLN A 106 -1.88 -0.32 -8.29
N VAL A 107 -0.92 -0.90 -9.01
CA VAL A 107 -0.67 -0.58 -10.43
C VAL A 107 -1.91 -0.88 -11.28
N LEU A 108 -2.59 -2.00 -11.04
CA LEU A 108 -3.82 -2.35 -11.74
C LEU A 108 -4.94 -1.34 -11.50
N LEU A 109 -5.04 -0.75 -10.30
CA LEU A 109 -6.02 0.30 -10.00
C LEU A 109 -5.73 1.58 -10.79
N VAL A 110 -4.48 2.03 -10.81
CA VAL A 110 -4.07 3.19 -11.60
C VAL A 110 -4.27 2.91 -13.10
N ALA A 111 -3.89 1.73 -13.57
CA ALA A 111 -4.10 1.32 -14.96
C ALA A 111 -5.58 1.27 -15.33
N TYR A 112 -6.45 0.80 -14.44
CA TYR A 112 -7.90 0.83 -14.65
C TYR A 112 -8.41 2.25 -14.90
N VAL A 113 -8.03 3.21 -14.05
CA VAL A 113 -8.41 4.62 -14.24
C VAL A 113 -7.86 5.18 -15.56
N ALA A 114 -6.59 4.89 -15.87
CA ALA A 114 -5.93 5.38 -17.09
C ALA A 114 -6.55 4.82 -18.38
N LEU A 115 -6.93 3.55 -18.40
CA LEU A 115 -7.40 2.86 -19.60
C LEU A 115 -8.91 2.97 -19.78
N MET A 116 -9.68 2.83 -18.69
CA MET A 116 -11.14 2.81 -18.75
C MET A 116 -11.76 4.20 -18.62
N GLY A 117 -11.12 5.12 -17.90
CA GLY A 117 -11.64 6.46 -17.68
C GLY A 117 -11.94 7.24 -18.95
N PRO A 118 -11.04 7.31 -19.94
CA PRO A 118 -11.33 7.99 -21.21
C PRO A 118 -12.55 7.39 -21.94
N GLY A 119 -12.69 6.07 -21.96
CA GLY A 119 -13.84 5.39 -22.53
C GLY A 119 -15.17 5.68 -21.82
N MET A 120 -15.11 6.10 -20.55
CA MET A 120 -16.27 6.56 -19.78
C MET A 120 -16.54 8.06 -19.94
N GLY A 121 -15.79 8.79 -20.76
CA GLY A 121 -15.94 10.21 -21.00
C GLY A 121 -15.20 11.12 -20.02
N LEU A 122 -14.24 10.61 -19.27
CA LEU A 122 -13.35 11.42 -18.43
C LEU A 122 -12.27 12.10 -19.29
N LYS A 123 -12.04 13.37 -19.05
CA LYS A 123 -11.04 14.16 -19.78
C LYS A 123 -9.65 13.95 -19.21
N THR A 124 -8.68 13.80 -20.12
CA THR A 124 -7.25 13.82 -19.77
C THR A 124 -6.80 15.27 -19.73
N THR A 125 -6.22 15.68 -18.59
CA THR A 125 -5.70 17.04 -18.39
C THR A 125 -4.18 17.02 -18.29
N PRO A 126 -3.50 18.17 -18.46
CA PRO A 126 -2.06 18.27 -18.19
C PRO A 126 -1.68 17.86 -16.75
N ALA A 127 -2.52 18.23 -15.77
CA ALA A 127 -2.34 17.86 -14.37
C ALA A 127 -2.34 16.33 -14.15
N TYR A 128 -3.23 15.61 -14.86
CA TYR A 128 -3.23 14.16 -14.82
C TYR A 128 -1.94 13.56 -15.37
N GLN A 129 -1.47 14.05 -16.51
CA GLN A 129 -0.25 13.56 -17.16
C GLN A 129 0.98 13.77 -16.27
N GLU A 130 1.06 14.91 -15.60
CA GLU A 130 2.14 15.22 -14.66
C GLU A 130 2.07 14.36 -13.39
N ALA A 131 0.88 14.05 -12.89
CA ALA A 131 0.69 13.30 -11.65
C ALA A 131 0.81 11.78 -11.82
N LEU A 132 0.55 11.22 -13.01
CA LEU A 132 0.39 9.78 -13.24
C LEU A 132 1.62 8.97 -12.82
N TRP A 133 2.79 9.30 -13.34
CA TRP A 133 4.02 8.56 -13.03
C TRP A 133 4.48 8.74 -11.59
N PRO A 134 4.51 9.97 -11.03
CA PRO A 134 4.73 10.15 -9.60
C PRO A 134 3.77 9.34 -8.73
N ALA A 135 2.47 9.30 -9.07
CA ALA A 135 1.50 8.52 -8.34
C ALA A 135 1.81 7.01 -8.34
N LEU A 136 2.18 6.45 -9.50
CA LEU A 136 2.59 5.04 -9.62
C LEU A 136 3.79 4.72 -8.72
N ILE A 137 4.82 5.58 -8.74
CA ILE A 137 6.01 5.40 -7.90
C ILE A 137 5.65 5.48 -6.41
N VAL A 138 4.82 6.45 -6.02
CA VAL A 138 4.39 6.65 -4.63
C VAL A 138 3.60 5.45 -4.11
N VAL A 139 2.59 4.97 -4.86
CA VAL A 139 1.79 3.82 -4.39
C VAL A 139 2.62 2.54 -4.32
N ALA A 140 3.58 2.36 -5.23
CA ALA A 140 4.50 1.23 -5.19
C ALA A 140 5.44 1.30 -3.97
N ALA A 141 6.09 2.44 -3.74
CA ALA A 141 7.00 2.65 -2.62
C ALA A 141 6.28 2.50 -1.27
N ALA A 142 5.10 3.13 -1.11
CA ALA A 142 4.29 3.02 0.09
C ALA A 142 3.84 1.57 0.35
N SER A 143 3.49 0.83 -0.69
CA SER A 143 3.13 -0.59 -0.59
C SER A 143 4.29 -1.43 -0.07
N VAL A 144 5.50 -1.22 -0.59
CA VAL A 144 6.72 -1.91 -0.14
C VAL A 144 7.02 -1.60 1.33
N ALA A 145 6.97 -0.32 1.72
CA ALA A 145 7.19 0.11 3.10
C ALA A 145 6.18 -0.53 4.07
N ALA A 146 4.89 -0.53 3.69
CA ALA A 146 3.84 -1.13 4.50
C ALA A 146 4.04 -2.64 4.67
N VAL A 147 4.37 -3.37 3.60
CA VAL A 147 4.64 -4.82 3.67
C VAL A 147 5.87 -5.12 4.52
N ALA A 148 6.95 -4.33 4.40
CA ALA A 148 8.18 -4.53 5.16
C ALA A 148 7.91 -4.47 6.67
N VAL A 149 7.21 -3.44 7.14
CA VAL A 149 6.93 -3.27 8.57
C VAL A 149 5.89 -4.27 9.05
N GLN A 150 4.82 -4.53 8.28
CA GLN A 150 3.81 -5.50 8.67
C GLN A 150 4.35 -6.92 8.75
N LEU A 151 5.24 -7.30 7.82
CA LEU A 151 5.87 -8.61 7.84
C LEU A 151 6.83 -8.73 9.04
N THR A 152 7.59 -7.68 9.36
CA THR A 152 8.45 -7.66 10.55
C THR A 152 7.63 -7.82 11.82
N LEU A 153 6.53 -7.08 11.95
CA LEU A 153 5.61 -7.22 13.08
C LEU A 153 5.04 -8.64 13.18
N ALA A 154 4.60 -9.22 12.07
CA ALA A 154 4.04 -10.56 12.04
C ALA A 154 5.06 -11.65 12.40
N VAL A 155 6.35 -11.47 12.05
CA VAL A 155 7.44 -12.40 12.41
C VAL A 155 7.91 -12.19 13.86
N CYS A 156 7.90 -10.97 14.37
CA CYS A 156 8.32 -10.67 15.74
C CYS A 156 7.22 -10.92 16.77
N VAL A 157 5.98 -10.61 16.44
CA VAL A 157 4.82 -10.77 17.32
C VAL A 157 4.02 -11.98 16.86
N HIS A 158 4.15 -13.09 17.57
CA HIS A 158 3.52 -14.37 17.21
C HIS A 158 1.97 -14.35 17.25
N LYS A 159 1.36 -13.26 17.74
CA LYS A 159 -0.10 -13.09 17.81
C LYS A 159 -0.61 -12.38 16.54
N GLN A 160 -1.23 -13.13 15.64
CA GLN A 160 -1.78 -12.62 14.36
C GLN A 160 -2.71 -11.41 14.52
N GLY A 161 -3.56 -11.42 15.55
CA GLY A 161 -4.48 -10.31 15.82
C GLY A 161 -3.80 -8.97 16.10
N VAL A 162 -2.60 -8.99 16.69
CA VAL A 162 -1.85 -7.76 16.98
C VAL A 162 -1.38 -7.12 15.67
N GLY A 163 -0.78 -7.89 14.76
CA GLY A 163 -0.34 -7.37 13.46
C GLY A 163 -1.49 -6.77 12.63
N LEU A 164 -2.63 -7.46 12.60
CA LEU A 164 -3.85 -6.97 11.92
C LEU A 164 -4.39 -5.71 12.58
N GLY A 165 -4.47 -5.68 13.91
CA GLY A 165 -4.93 -4.52 14.68
C GLY A 165 -4.04 -3.29 14.47
N VAL A 166 -2.72 -3.45 14.53
CA VAL A 166 -1.76 -2.37 14.24
C VAL A 166 -1.91 -1.86 12.81
N GLY A 167 -2.04 -2.77 11.82
CA GLY A 167 -2.23 -2.38 10.43
C GLY A 167 -3.50 -1.59 10.21
N ALA A 168 -4.62 -2.01 10.80
CA ALA A 168 -5.89 -1.31 10.69
C ALA A 168 -5.86 0.07 11.38
N LEU A 169 -5.36 0.14 12.61
CA LEU A 169 -5.23 1.41 13.33
C LEU A 169 -4.31 2.39 12.60
N ALA A 170 -3.16 1.92 12.13
CA ALA A 170 -2.23 2.73 11.38
C ALA A 170 -2.85 3.25 10.07
N ALA A 171 -3.62 2.42 9.37
CA ALA A 171 -4.32 2.81 8.16
C ALA A 171 -5.31 3.96 8.43
N PHE A 172 -6.14 3.83 9.48
CA PHE A 172 -7.09 4.89 9.85
C PHE A 172 -6.39 6.18 10.27
N LEU A 173 -5.37 6.09 11.11
CA LEU A 173 -4.62 7.27 11.55
C LEU A 173 -3.93 7.97 10.38
N CYS A 174 -3.26 7.21 9.51
CA CYS A 174 -2.53 7.76 8.37
C CYS A 174 -3.47 8.32 7.29
N SER A 175 -4.65 7.74 7.08
CA SER A 175 -5.65 8.29 6.16
C SER A 175 -6.22 9.64 6.64
N GLY A 176 -6.20 9.90 7.94
CA GLY A 176 -6.57 11.18 8.52
C GLY A 176 -5.52 12.29 8.41
N LEU A 177 -4.25 11.96 8.20
CA LEU A 177 -3.18 12.99 8.18
C LEU A 177 -3.36 14.06 7.09
N PRO A 178 -3.63 13.72 5.80
CA PRO A 178 -3.77 14.73 4.76
C PRO A 178 -4.92 15.73 4.98
N PRO A 179 -6.14 15.32 5.37
CA PRO A 179 -7.24 16.24 5.62
C PRO A 179 -6.96 17.27 6.73
N TYR A 180 -6.17 16.89 7.73
CA TYR A 180 -5.83 17.76 8.86
C TYR A 180 -4.51 18.54 8.69
N HIS A 181 -3.96 18.62 7.48
CA HIS A 181 -2.67 19.26 7.18
C HIS A 181 -1.46 18.63 7.90
N LEU A 182 -1.59 17.39 8.34
CA LEU A 182 -0.56 16.62 9.03
C LEU A 182 0.17 15.65 8.08
N ALA A 183 -0.04 15.77 6.77
CA ALA A 183 0.62 14.93 5.77
C ALA A 183 2.15 14.79 5.97
N PRO A 184 2.91 15.85 6.37
CA PRO A 184 4.35 15.72 6.61
C PRO A 184 4.73 14.68 7.68
N LEU A 185 3.87 14.41 8.67
CA LEU A 185 4.12 13.35 9.66
C LEU A 185 4.12 11.95 9.01
N GLY A 186 3.46 11.80 7.87
CA GLY A 186 3.43 10.55 7.11
C GLY A 186 4.79 10.10 6.59
N TRP A 187 5.79 11.00 6.49
CA TRP A 187 7.16 10.63 6.13
C TRP A 187 7.85 9.77 7.19
N LEU A 188 7.49 9.93 8.46
CA LEU A 188 8.06 9.17 9.58
C LEU A 188 7.37 7.82 9.80
N ILE A 189 6.21 7.62 9.20
CA ILE A 189 5.35 6.46 9.44
C ILE A 189 5.24 5.65 8.16
N PRO A 190 5.61 4.34 8.13
CA PRO A 190 5.65 3.55 6.90
C PRO A 190 4.28 3.48 6.18
N TRP A 191 3.20 3.52 6.92
CA TRP A 191 1.84 3.51 6.39
C TRP A 191 1.36 4.90 5.91
N GLY A 192 2.04 5.98 6.32
CA GLY A 192 1.71 7.36 5.96
C GLY A 192 2.36 7.85 4.68
N VAL A 193 3.33 7.11 4.12
CA VAL A 193 4.12 7.52 2.95
C VAL A 193 3.24 7.87 1.76
N ALA A 194 2.17 7.10 1.50
CA ALA A 194 1.26 7.36 0.39
C ALA A 194 0.62 8.75 0.47
N GLY A 195 0.20 9.19 1.66
CA GLY A 195 -0.40 10.50 1.89
C GLY A 195 0.63 11.63 1.87
N ALA A 196 1.82 11.41 2.47
CA ALA A 196 2.88 12.42 2.54
C ALA A 196 3.53 12.70 1.18
N ALA A 197 3.67 11.67 0.34
CA ALA A 197 4.31 11.76 -0.96
C ALA A 197 3.34 11.99 -2.12
N SER A 198 2.03 12.08 -1.85
CA SER A 198 1.02 12.26 -2.89
C SER A 198 1.41 13.40 -3.85
N PRO A 199 1.33 13.18 -5.18
CA PRO A 199 1.54 14.25 -6.16
C PRO A 199 0.39 15.26 -6.19
N ILE A 200 -0.76 14.92 -5.60
CA ILE A 200 -1.94 15.78 -5.48
C ILE A 200 -2.00 16.32 -4.05
N ASP A 201 -2.14 17.63 -3.92
CA ASP A 201 -2.32 18.27 -2.62
C ASP A 201 -3.78 18.14 -2.18
N TYR A 202 -4.03 17.24 -1.24
CA TYR A 202 -5.36 16.85 -0.84
C TYR A 202 -6.17 18.01 -0.25
N ALA A 203 -5.59 18.76 0.67
CA ALA A 203 -6.34 19.77 1.42
C ALA A 203 -6.73 20.99 0.57
N PRO A 204 -5.85 21.59 -0.25
CA PRO A 204 -6.24 22.62 -1.22
C PRO A 204 -7.20 22.09 -2.30
N THR A 205 -7.00 20.86 -2.79
CA THR A 205 -7.90 20.23 -3.77
C THR A 205 -9.33 20.14 -3.26
N LEU A 206 -9.50 19.75 -1.99
CA LEU A 206 -10.82 19.63 -1.38
C LEU A 206 -11.53 20.99 -1.26
N ARG A 207 -10.77 22.07 -0.98
CA ARG A 207 -11.31 23.42 -0.83
C ARG A 207 -11.62 24.10 -2.16
N ALA A 208 -10.75 23.90 -3.13
CA ALA A 208 -10.89 24.54 -4.44
C ALA A 208 -11.91 23.84 -5.35
N GLY A 209 -12.27 22.58 -5.06
CA GLY A 209 -13.07 21.74 -5.95
C GLY A 209 -12.36 21.35 -7.25
N THR A 210 -11.09 21.75 -7.40
CA THR A 210 -10.22 21.42 -8.53
C THR A 210 -8.95 20.79 -8.02
N VAL A 211 -8.35 19.88 -8.80
CA VAL A 211 -7.11 19.20 -8.40
C VAL A 211 -5.94 20.17 -8.45
N LEU A 212 -5.25 20.28 -7.34
CA LEU A 212 -4.03 21.04 -7.21
C LEU A 212 -2.86 20.08 -7.01
N LEU A 213 -1.83 20.21 -7.85
CA LEU A 213 -0.62 19.43 -7.73
C LEU A 213 0.32 20.06 -6.70
N VAL A 214 1.10 19.22 -6.02
CA VAL A 214 2.22 19.70 -5.21
C VAL A 214 3.30 20.32 -6.10
N SER A 215 4.08 21.24 -5.55
CA SER A 215 5.10 21.98 -6.32
C SER A 215 6.20 21.10 -6.94
N ARG A 216 6.47 19.92 -6.38
CA ARG A 216 7.57 19.04 -6.80
C ARG A 216 7.15 17.55 -6.72
N PRO A 217 6.26 17.06 -7.58
CA PRO A 217 5.72 15.70 -7.49
C PRO A 217 6.80 14.62 -7.68
N TRP A 218 7.79 14.86 -8.56
CA TRP A 218 8.90 13.94 -8.78
C TRP A 218 9.87 13.85 -7.60
N LEU A 219 10.13 14.97 -6.90
CA LEU A 219 10.95 14.95 -5.70
C LEU A 219 10.26 14.14 -4.59
N ASN A 220 8.96 14.33 -4.39
CA ASN A 220 8.20 13.59 -3.40
C ASN A 220 8.20 12.08 -3.71
N SER A 221 8.05 11.70 -4.98
CA SER A 221 8.10 10.28 -5.36
C SER A 221 9.50 9.68 -5.16
N ALA A 222 10.57 10.42 -5.45
CA ALA A 222 11.94 9.98 -5.17
C ALA A 222 12.18 9.81 -3.66
N LEU A 223 11.71 10.75 -2.85
CA LEU A 223 11.78 10.65 -1.38
C LEU A 223 10.97 9.43 -0.86
N ALA A 224 9.80 9.15 -1.45
CA ALA A 224 9.01 7.97 -1.08
C ALA A 224 9.78 6.66 -1.31
N VAL A 225 10.52 6.56 -2.41
CA VAL A 225 11.40 5.40 -2.69
C VAL A 225 12.51 5.29 -1.65
N ILE A 226 13.15 6.40 -1.31
CA ILE A 226 14.21 6.42 -0.28
C ILE A 226 13.65 5.97 1.07
N VAL A 227 12.51 6.49 1.49
CA VAL A 227 11.85 6.09 2.74
C VAL A 227 11.46 4.61 2.73
N ALA A 228 10.95 4.10 1.60
CA ALA A 228 10.66 2.68 1.47
C ALA A 228 11.91 1.80 1.61
N ILE A 229 13.02 2.20 0.99
CA ILE A 229 14.32 1.50 1.14
C ILE A 229 14.77 1.51 2.60
N VAL A 230 14.68 2.64 3.28
CA VAL A 230 15.02 2.75 4.72
C VAL A 230 14.20 1.78 5.55
N TRP A 231 12.89 1.71 5.35
CA TRP A 231 12.03 0.78 6.08
C TRP A 231 12.32 -0.69 5.76
N VAL A 232 12.66 -1.02 4.52
CA VAL A 232 13.09 -2.39 4.12
C VAL A 232 14.39 -2.76 4.82
N VAL A 233 15.37 -1.85 4.85
CA VAL A 233 16.65 -2.07 5.53
C VAL A 233 16.43 -2.24 7.02
N LEU A 234 15.68 -1.38 7.67
CA LEU A 234 15.36 -1.47 9.10
C LEU A 234 14.64 -2.79 9.42
N ALA A 235 13.66 -3.18 8.61
CA ALA A 235 12.95 -4.44 8.76
C ALA A 235 13.91 -5.65 8.70
N ASN A 236 14.80 -5.65 7.72
CA ASN A 236 15.79 -6.73 7.58
C ASN A 236 16.79 -6.76 8.75
N LEU A 237 17.26 -5.59 9.21
CA LEU A 237 18.16 -5.49 10.37
C LEU A 237 17.51 -6.05 11.64
N VAL A 238 16.24 -5.78 11.88
CA VAL A 238 15.50 -6.35 13.02
C VAL A 238 15.47 -7.87 12.95
N ILE A 239 15.28 -8.46 11.78
CA ILE A 239 15.26 -9.92 11.61
C ILE A 239 16.65 -10.52 11.82
N VAL A 240 17.69 -9.91 11.25
CA VAL A 240 19.08 -10.35 11.43
C VAL A 240 19.49 -10.27 12.91
N TYR A 241 19.14 -9.18 13.59
CA TYR A 241 19.39 -9.02 15.03
C TYR A 241 18.69 -10.12 15.86
N LYS A 242 17.42 -10.40 15.55
CA LYS A 242 16.67 -11.48 16.20
C LYS A 242 17.28 -12.86 15.93
N GLU A 243 17.81 -13.09 14.73
CA GLU A 243 18.48 -14.36 14.34
C GLU A 243 19.79 -14.56 15.13
N SER A 244 20.56 -13.48 15.38
CA SER A 244 21.85 -13.56 16.09
C SER A 244 21.74 -13.74 17.61
N HIS A 245 20.54 -13.53 18.18
CA HIS A 245 20.31 -13.64 19.63
C HIS A 245 19.44 -14.85 20.01
N ARG A 246 19.27 -15.80 19.12
CA ARG A 246 18.65 -17.12 19.35
C ARG A 246 19.69 -18.22 19.36
#